data_996fb8fbb1b410ab50988dee8da8ee76
#
_entry.id   996fb8fbb1b410ab50988dee8da8ee76
#
_cell.length_a   1.000
_cell.length_b   1.000
_cell.length_c   1.000
_cell.angle_alpha   90.00
_cell.angle_beta   90.00
_cell.angle_gamma   90.00
#
_symmetry.space_group_name_H-M   'P 1'
#
loop_
_entity.id
_entity.type
_entity.pdbx_description
1 polymer ?
#
loop_
_entity_poly.entity_id
_entity_poly.type
_entity_poly.pdbx_seq_one_letter_code
_entity_poly.pdbx_strand_id
1 'polypeptide(L)'
;MKVLTKKNYLFTIAILLPVMWSCNNDRSVQKNSQWRGENRDGMYHEKRLLKEWPANGPELLWKFEGLGEGHTSVAIAGGKIYVTGMHDDILMLYVFDMAGKLLTEKEIGKEWNTNWNGTRSSVCVNDGKLYIFNALGTLFCLDETTLNEVWKKDLLTEFDGRNLMFGITENPLIVGDKIFMTPGGEEHNVVALNKNTGELIWSSPGTGLLSSYGSPLYIGNQSVPMVIAWMGSKEEKEDKSYDNELIAINAETGELIWSEILPSNNAINPNTSLYIDGMILSVTGYRGGTWLHRLKEGGKAVELAWKNDEMDNQMGGVIKVGNYLYGSGHFNRGFYCIDWKTGETKYKTSDITRCNTIFADGMLYCYNEDKGEMWLVKPNPDEFEPVSNFKITLGTDQHWAHPVIHDGVLYVRHGEALMAYKVK
;
A
#
# COMPACT_ATOMS: atom_id res chain seq x y z
N MET A 1 64.16 75.31 7.93
CA MET A 1 64.01 73.89 7.53
C MET A 1 62.73 73.36 8.18
N LYS A 2 61.63 73.36 7.43
CA LYS A 2 60.35 72.84 7.88
C LYS A 2 60.05 71.57 7.09
N VAL A 3 59.92 70.45 7.80
CA VAL A 3 59.57 69.17 7.21
C VAL A 3 58.06 69.09 7.12
N LEU A 4 57.50 68.89 5.91
CA LEU A 4 56.10 68.70 5.61
C LEU A 4 55.80 67.20 5.65
N THR A 5 54.97 66.76 6.58
CA THR A 5 54.46 65.40 6.63
C THR A 5 53.22 65.27 5.76
N LYS A 6 53.25 64.39 4.76
CA LYS A 6 52.11 64.00 3.93
C LYS A 6 51.25 63.02 4.69
N LYS A 7 49.96 63.32 4.89
CA LYS A 7 48.91 62.39 5.35
C LYS A 7 48.37 61.68 4.13
N ASN A 8 48.51 60.37 4.13
CA ASN A 8 47.82 59.48 3.17
C ASN A 8 46.42 59.16 3.68
N TYR A 9 45.41 59.50 2.88
CA TYR A 9 44.05 59.03 3.10
C TYR A 9 43.82 57.73 2.32
N LEU A 10 43.59 56.64 3.02
CA LEU A 10 43.10 55.38 2.43
C LEU A 10 41.58 55.50 2.23
N PHE A 11 41.15 55.51 0.99
CA PHE A 11 39.75 55.34 0.63
C PHE A 11 39.41 53.84 0.65
N THR A 12 38.63 53.40 1.60
CA THR A 12 38.06 52.06 1.66
C THR A 12 36.79 52.06 0.78
N ILE A 13 36.89 51.44 -0.39
CA ILE A 13 35.75 51.17 -1.26
C ILE A 13 35.03 49.96 -0.70
N ALA A 14 33.86 50.17 -0.10
CA ALA A 14 32.93 49.07 0.27
C ALA A 14 32.21 48.58 -0.99
N ILE A 15 32.60 47.41 -1.46
CA ILE A 15 31.88 46.69 -2.52
C ILE A 15 30.65 46.04 -1.92
N LEU A 16 29.48 46.65 -2.15
CA LEU A 16 28.17 46.03 -1.89
C LEU A 16 27.94 44.93 -2.97
N LEU A 17 28.16 43.66 -2.59
CA LEU A 17 27.69 42.51 -3.37
C LEU A 17 26.18 42.40 -3.21
N PRO A 18 25.40 42.37 -4.30
CA PRO A 18 23.96 42.08 -4.18
C PRO A 18 23.85 40.62 -3.80
N VAL A 19 23.24 40.34 -2.62
CA VAL A 19 22.77 39.01 -2.24
C VAL A 19 21.61 38.70 -3.17
N MET A 20 21.88 37.96 -4.22
CA MET A 20 20.84 37.34 -5.01
C MET A 20 20.18 36.28 -4.14
N TRP A 21 19.01 36.59 -3.62
CA TRP A 21 18.11 35.61 -3.07
C TRP A 21 17.69 34.68 -4.21
N SER A 22 18.38 33.57 -4.30
CA SER A 22 17.92 32.44 -5.09
C SER A 22 16.60 32.02 -4.42
N CYS A 23 15.48 32.32 -5.06
CA CYS A 23 14.25 31.57 -4.83
C CYS A 23 14.56 30.12 -5.22
N ASN A 24 14.94 29.33 -4.24
CA ASN A 24 14.78 27.89 -4.38
C ASN A 24 13.27 27.66 -4.59
N ASN A 25 12.88 27.49 -5.83
CA ASN A 25 11.72 26.70 -6.14
C ASN A 25 12.05 25.29 -5.61
N ASP A 26 11.72 25.05 -4.34
CA ASP A 26 11.39 23.71 -3.88
C ASP A 26 10.23 23.25 -4.76
N ARG A 27 10.58 22.69 -5.92
CA ARG A 27 9.72 21.68 -6.52
C ARG A 27 9.68 20.61 -5.44
N SER A 28 8.62 20.63 -4.65
CA SER A 28 8.26 19.54 -3.75
C SER A 28 8.45 18.27 -4.56
N VAL A 29 9.41 17.45 -4.16
CA VAL A 29 9.56 16.10 -4.71
C VAL A 29 8.18 15.51 -4.62
N GLN A 30 7.55 15.26 -5.77
CA GLN A 30 6.19 14.76 -5.83
C GLN A 30 6.24 13.37 -5.21
N LYS A 31 5.79 13.28 -3.96
CA LYS A 31 5.82 12.03 -3.22
C LYS A 31 4.88 11.06 -3.93
N ASN A 32 5.31 9.82 -4.08
CA ASN A 32 4.46 8.77 -4.60
C ASN A 32 3.18 8.70 -3.77
N SER A 33 2.02 8.80 -4.43
CA SER A 33 0.75 8.50 -3.79
C SER A 33 0.31 7.11 -4.22
N GLN A 34 0.17 6.23 -3.25
CA GLN A 34 -0.09 4.81 -3.50
C GLN A 34 -0.85 4.18 -2.32
N TRP A 35 -1.28 2.96 -2.51
CA TRP A 35 -1.98 2.16 -1.49
C TRP A 35 -1.17 2.05 -0.19
N ARG A 36 -1.85 2.27 0.95
CA ARG A 36 -1.30 2.25 2.32
C ARG A 36 -0.20 3.29 2.60
N GLY A 37 -0.21 4.43 1.91
CA GLY A 37 0.72 5.54 2.18
C GLY A 37 2.10 5.39 1.51
N GLU A 38 3.00 6.29 1.87
CA GLU A 38 4.30 6.47 1.20
C GLU A 38 5.15 5.19 1.18
N ASN A 39 5.16 4.43 2.28
CA ASN A 39 5.96 3.21 2.44
C ASN A 39 5.14 1.92 2.30
N ARG A 40 3.86 2.00 1.94
CA ARG A 40 2.93 0.87 1.85
C ARG A 40 2.74 0.09 3.16
N ASP A 41 3.02 0.72 4.28
CA ASP A 41 3.01 0.14 5.64
C ASP A 41 1.79 0.53 6.48
N GLY A 42 0.93 1.42 5.96
CA GLY A 42 -0.24 1.92 6.67
C GLY A 42 0.06 2.96 7.74
N MET A 43 1.31 3.48 7.76
CA MET A 43 1.74 4.52 8.70
C MET A 43 1.59 5.90 8.05
N TYR A 44 0.75 6.76 8.63
CA TYR A 44 0.54 8.14 8.17
C TYR A 44 1.19 9.12 9.14
N HIS A 45 2.04 10.01 8.63
CA HIS A 45 2.84 10.96 9.42
C HIS A 45 2.08 12.25 9.76
N GLU A 46 0.78 12.15 9.93
CA GLU A 46 -0.09 13.24 10.38
C GLU A 46 0.08 13.51 11.88
N LYS A 47 -0.24 14.74 12.30
CA LYS A 47 -0.16 15.17 13.70
C LYS A 47 -1.32 16.07 14.09
N ARG A 48 -1.60 16.13 15.39
CA ARG A 48 -2.68 16.93 15.98
C ARG A 48 -4.06 16.46 15.50
N LEU A 49 -4.19 15.14 15.28
CA LEU A 49 -5.47 14.53 14.98
C LEU A 49 -6.30 14.34 16.25
N LEU A 50 -7.60 14.22 16.09
CA LEU A 50 -8.52 13.89 17.18
C LEU A 50 -8.08 12.60 17.87
N LYS A 51 -8.03 12.61 19.20
CA LYS A 51 -7.70 11.44 20.02
C LYS A 51 -8.94 10.70 20.52
N GLU A 52 -10.09 11.31 20.33
CA GLU A 52 -11.41 10.76 20.59
C GLU A 52 -12.39 11.41 19.60
N TRP A 53 -13.32 10.65 19.09
CA TRP A 53 -14.34 11.19 18.20
C TRP A 53 -15.57 11.65 18.98
N PRO A 54 -16.29 12.68 18.52
CA PRO A 54 -17.59 13.05 19.05
C PRO A 54 -18.55 11.85 19.04
N ALA A 55 -19.57 11.88 19.90
CA ALA A 55 -20.53 10.78 20.07
C ALA A 55 -21.21 10.32 18.76
N ASN A 56 -21.35 11.22 17.78
CA ASN A 56 -21.92 10.94 16.46
C ASN A 56 -20.83 10.69 15.38
N GLY A 57 -19.59 10.44 15.78
CA GLY A 57 -18.43 10.38 14.87
C GLY A 57 -17.86 11.75 14.49
N PRO A 58 -16.76 11.77 13.75
CA PRO A 58 -16.17 13.01 13.23
C PRO A 58 -17.08 13.68 12.19
N GLU A 59 -16.92 14.99 12.01
CA GLU A 59 -17.68 15.78 11.04
C GLU A 59 -17.48 15.23 9.62
N LEU A 60 -18.58 14.89 8.93
CA LEU A 60 -18.57 14.54 7.51
C LEU A 60 -18.45 15.83 6.69
N LEU A 61 -17.31 16.06 6.07
CA LEU A 61 -17.04 17.24 5.23
C LEU A 61 -17.77 17.14 3.89
N TRP A 62 -17.66 15.99 3.24
CA TRP A 62 -18.35 15.71 2.00
C TRP A 62 -18.47 14.20 1.76
N LYS A 63 -19.34 13.84 0.83
CA LYS A 63 -19.54 12.48 0.35
C LYS A 63 -19.79 12.49 -1.15
N PHE A 64 -19.49 11.37 -1.79
CA PHE A 64 -19.88 11.09 -3.17
C PHE A 64 -20.42 9.65 -3.22
N GLU A 65 -21.60 9.48 -3.79
CA GLU A 65 -22.26 8.18 -3.97
C GLU A 65 -22.47 7.99 -5.48
N GLY A 66 -21.69 7.15 -6.11
CA GLY A 66 -21.72 6.97 -7.58
C GLY A 66 -20.38 6.48 -8.14
N LEU A 67 -19.45 5.98 -7.28
CA LEU A 67 -18.22 5.35 -7.77
C LEU A 67 -18.46 4.02 -8.47
N GLY A 68 -19.63 3.39 -8.23
CA GLY A 68 -19.83 2.00 -8.61
C GLY A 68 -19.09 1.02 -7.70
N GLU A 69 -19.09 -0.26 -8.07
CA GLU A 69 -18.52 -1.34 -7.25
C GLU A 69 -17.01 -1.23 -7.12
N GLY A 70 -16.49 -1.52 -5.93
CA GLY A 70 -15.04 -1.58 -5.72
C GLY A 70 -14.58 -1.34 -4.30
N HIS A 71 -13.29 -1.67 -4.07
CA HIS A 71 -12.64 -1.72 -2.77
C HIS A 71 -11.32 -0.93 -2.72
N THR A 72 -11.07 -0.07 -3.72
CA THR A 72 -9.83 0.71 -3.80
C THR A 72 -9.81 1.84 -2.79
N SER A 73 -8.62 2.13 -2.28
CA SER A 73 -8.36 3.35 -1.52
C SER A 73 -8.15 4.54 -2.44
N VAL A 74 -8.33 5.75 -1.93
CA VAL A 74 -7.98 6.96 -2.68
C VAL A 74 -6.47 7.14 -2.77
N ALA A 75 -5.99 7.66 -3.89
CA ALA A 75 -4.66 8.24 -4.04
C ALA A 75 -4.77 9.76 -4.10
N ILE A 76 -3.90 10.47 -3.38
CA ILE A 76 -3.97 11.94 -3.28
C ILE A 76 -2.63 12.52 -3.73
N ALA A 77 -2.64 13.31 -4.78
CA ALA A 77 -1.46 13.97 -5.33
C ALA A 77 -1.85 15.28 -6.03
N GLY A 78 -0.97 16.29 -5.98
CA GLY A 78 -1.16 17.55 -6.70
C GLY A 78 -2.48 18.29 -6.36
N GLY A 79 -3.01 18.10 -5.15
CA GLY A 79 -4.30 18.70 -4.74
C GLY A 79 -5.53 18.03 -5.37
N LYS A 80 -5.39 16.81 -5.86
CA LYS A 80 -6.46 16.00 -6.44
C LYS A 80 -6.56 14.65 -5.75
N ILE A 81 -7.75 14.07 -5.78
CA ILE A 81 -8.08 12.74 -5.27
C ILE A 81 -8.41 11.86 -6.48
N TYR A 82 -7.74 10.72 -6.58
CA TYR A 82 -7.94 9.72 -7.62
C TYR A 82 -8.49 8.45 -7.00
N VAL A 83 -9.55 7.91 -7.58
CA VAL A 83 -10.15 6.64 -7.15
C VAL A 83 -10.78 5.95 -8.36
N THR A 84 -10.77 4.63 -8.36
CA THR A 84 -11.42 3.83 -9.41
C THR A 84 -12.70 3.18 -8.89
N GLY A 85 -13.61 2.87 -9.78
CA GLY A 85 -14.83 2.14 -9.50
C GLY A 85 -15.29 1.38 -10.74
N MET A 86 -16.32 0.55 -10.60
CA MET A 86 -16.85 -0.23 -11.72
C MET A 86 -18.35 -0.03 -11.88
N HIS A 87 -18.78 0.25 -13.10
CA HIS A 87 -20.18 0.18 -13.51
C HIS A 87 -20.35 -0.92 -14.54
N ASP A 88 -21.25 -1.84 -14.29
CA ASP A 88 -21.44 -3.08 -15.07
C ASP A 88 -20.15 -3.92 -15.12
N ASP A 89 -19.34 -3.79 -16.15
CA ASP A 89 -18.03 -4.42 -16.30
C ASP A 89 -16.95 -3.41 -16.76
N ILE A 90 -17.22 -2.11 -16.57
CA ILE A 90 -16.35 -1.03 -17.02
C ILE A 90 -15.59 -0.42 -15.85
N LEU A 91 -14.26 -0.43 -15.94
CA LEU A 91 -13.37 0.28 -15.05
C LEU A 91 -13.45 1.78 -15.30
N MET A 92 -13.84 2.52 -14.28
CA MET A 92 -13.93 3.98 -14.28
C MET A 92 -12.85 4.59 -13.40
N LEU A 93 -12.26 5.69 -13.83
CA LEU A 93 -11.42 6.58 -13.01
C LEU A 93 -12.21 7.84 -12.68
N TYR A 94 -12.23 8.21 -11.41
CA TYR A 94 -12.81 9.45 -10.89
C TYR A 94 -11.70 10.34 -10.33
N VAL A 95 -11.78 11.64 -10.65
CA VAL A 95 -10.85 12.65 -10.15
C VAL A 95 -11.63 13.74 -9.46
N PHE A 96 -11.34 14.00 -8.18
CA PHE A 96 -11.96 15.05 -7.38
C PHE A 96 -10.94 16.10 -6.98
N ASP A 97 -11.41 17.31 -6.67
CA ASP A 97 -10.65 18.25 -5.87
C ASP A 97 -10.69 17.87 -4.37
N MET A 98 -9.92 18.57 -3.54
CA MET A 98 -9.87 18.29 -2.11
C MET A 98 -11.17 18.66 -1.37
N ALA A 99 -12.06 19.43 -1.98
CA ALA A 99 -13.39 19.78 -1.45
C ALA A 99 -14.47 18.74 -1.85
N GLY A 100 -14.11 17.66 -2.55
CA GLY A 100 -15.01 16.60 -2.97
C GLY A 100 -15.81 16.90 -4.23
N LYS A 101 -15.48 17.96 -4.96
CA LYS A 101 -16.10 18.25 -6.24
C LYS A 101 -15.50 17.31 -7.30
N LEU A 102 -16.36 16.56 -7.99
CA LEU A 102 -15.95 15.76 -9.14
C LEU A 102 -15.46 16.70 -10.26
N LEU A 103 -14.18 16.54 -10.63
CA LEU A 103 -13.54 17.30 -11.70
C LEU A 103 -13.74 16.61 -13.05
N THR A 104 -13.59 15.30 -13.06
CA THR A 104 -13.77 14.47 -14.26
C THR A 104 -13.93 13.00 -13.89
N GLU A 105 -14.55 12.26 -14.79
CA GLU A 105 -14.60 10.80 -14.80
C GLU A 105 -14.17 10.29 -16.16
N LYS A 106 -13.60 9.08 -16.20
CA LYS A 106 -13.10 8.49 -17.45
C LYS A 106 -13.23 6.98 -17.43
N GLU A 107 -13.76 6.44 -18.51
CA GLU A 107 -13.70 5.01 -18.83
C GLU A 107 -12.25 4.63 -19.18
N ILE A 108 -11.77 3.55 -18.55
CA ILE A 108 -10.40 3.05 -18.73
C ILE A 108 -10.37 1.74 -19.50
N GLY A 109 -11.30 0.82 -19.20
CA GLY A 109 -11.35 -0.49 -19.84
C GLY A 109 -12.31 -1.43 -19.14
N LYS A 110 -12.10 -2.73 -19.29
CA LYS A 110 -12.88 -3.75 -18.61
C LYS A 110 -12.41 -3.95 -17.17
N GLU A 111 -13.31 -4.48 -16.31
CA GLU A 111 -13.03 -4.82 -14.94
C GLU A 111 -13.69 -6.16 -14.54
N TRP A 112 -13.28 -6.72 -13.40
CA TRP A 112 -13.73 -7.99 -12.89
C TRP A 112 -15.15 -7.94 -12.33
N ASN A 113 -16.04 -8.77 -12.87
CA ASN A 113 -17.47 -8.85 -12.50
C ASN A 113 -17.97 -10.29 -12.25
N THR A 114 -17.09 -11.22 -11.93
CA THR A 114 -17.45 -12.65 -11.78
C THR A 114 -17.85 -12.99 -10.34
N ASN A 115 -17.10 -12.53 -9.37
CA ASN A 115 -17.36 -12.69 -7.94
C ASN A 115 -16.67 -11.56 -7.16
N TRP A 116 -17.27 -11.13 -6.04
CA TRP A 116 -16.74 -9.99 -5.27
C TRP A 116 -16.40 -8.83 -6.19
N ASN A 117 -17.37 -8.40 -6.96
CA ASN A 117 -17.23 -7.49 -8.09
C ASN A 117 -16.46 -6.20 -7.76
N GLY A 118 -15.87 -5.59 -8.78
CA GLY A 118 -15.36 -4.24 -8.75
C GLY A 118 -13.85 -4.09 -8.61
N THR A 119 -13.42 -2.84 -8.63
CA THR A 119 -12.02 -2.45 -8.62
C THR A 119 -11.32 -2.78 -7.31
N ARG A 120 -10.05 -3.22 -7.37
CA ARG A 120 -9.30 -3.69 -6.19
C ARG A 120 -7.95 -3.02 -6.01
N SER A 121 -7.23 -2.76 -7.09
CA SER A 121 -5.94 -2.08 -7.07
C SER A 121 -6.15 -0.57 -7.03
N SER A 122 -5.55 0.10 -6.05
CA SER A 122 -5.62 1.56 -5.92
C SER A 122 -4.75 2.24 -6.96
N VAL A 123 -5.14 3.44 -7.38
CA VAL A 123 -4.34 4.26 -8.31
C VAL A 123 -2.97 4.54 -7.69
N CYS A 124 -1.90 4.38 -8.47
CA CYS A 124 -0.58 4.86 -8.10
C CYS A 124 -0.25 6.09 -8.93
N VAL A 125 0.07 7.20 -8.25
CA VAL A 125 0.46 8.47 -8.90
C VAL A 125 1.96 8.63 -8.76
N ASN A 126 2.66 8.75 -9.88
CA ASN A 126 4.11 8.93 -9.91
C ASN A 126 4.55 9.75 -11.13
N ASP A 127 5.33 10.80 -10.90
CA ASP A 127 5.96 11.63 -11.94
C ASP A 127 5.02 12.08 -13.07
N GLY A 128 3.83 12.59 -12.71
CA GLY A 128 2.85 13.09 -13.67
C GLY A 128 2.13 11.98 -14.46
N LYS A 129 2.15 10.76 -13.95
CA LYS A 129 1.44 9.61 -14.52
C LYS A 129 0.58 8.92 -13.47
N LEU A 130 -0.52 8.32 -13.94
CA LEU A 130 -1.39 7.44 -13.16
C LEU A 130 -1.19 6.01 -13.66
N TYR A 131 -0.92 5.11 -12.72
CA TYR A 131 -0.86 3.68 -13.01
C TYR A 131 -2.06 3.01 -12.35
N ILE A 132 -2.83 2.31 -13.17
CA ILE A 132 -4.07 1.66 -12.78
C ILE A 132 -3.98 0.20 -13.21
N PHE A 133 -4.18 -0.72 -12.27
CA PHE A 133 -4.17 -2.14 -12.56
C PHE A 133 -5.56 -2.71 -12.32
N ASN A 134 -6.16 -3.32 -13.34
CA ASN A 134 -7.46 -3.96 -13.19
C ASN A 134 -7.34 -5.39 -12.67
N ALA A 135 -8.43 -5.92 -12.15
CA ALA A 135 -8.43 -7.29 -11.62
C ALA A 135 -8.40 -8.39 -12.70
N LEU A 136 -8.45 -8.00 -13.97
CA LEU A 136 -8.25 -8.88 -15.14
C LEU A 136 -6.78 -9.03 -15.55
N GLY A 137 -5.86 -8.24 -14.95
CA GLY A 137 -4.43 -8.32 -15.20
C GLY A 137 -3.89 -7.31 -16.22
N THR A 138 -4.64 -6.26 -16.55
CA THR A 138 -4.17 -5.19 -17.42
C THR A 138 -3.68 -4.00 -16.61
N LEU A 139 -2.43 -3.58 -16.86
CA LEU A 139 -1.82 -2.36 -16.30
C LEU A 139 -1.92 -1.23 -17.31
N PHE A 140 -2.56 -0.13 -16.89
CA PHE A 140 -2.71 1.09 -17.68
C PHE A 140 -1.80 2.18 -17.12
N CYS A 141 -1.16 2.92 -17.99
CA CYS A 141 -0.45 4.16 -17.69
C CYS A 141 -1.13 5.32 -18.38
N LEU A 142 -1.58 6.30 -17.64
CA LEU A 142 -2.21 7.50 -18.15
C LEU A 142 -1.36 8.73 -17.82
N ASP A 143 -1.39 9.74 -18.66
CA ASP A 143 -0.90 11.07 -18.33
C ASP A 143 -1.80 11.72 -17.26
N GLU A 144 -1.26 12.21 -16.16
CA GLU A 144 -2.01 12.75 -15.02
C GLU A 144 -2.84 14.00 -15.39
N THR A 145 -2.37 14.80 -16.35
CA THR A 145 -3.01 16.06 -16.71
C THR A 145 -4.13 15.86 -17.72
N THR A 146 -3.86 15.10 -18.78
CA THR A 146 -4.78 14.90 -19.89
C THR A 146 -5.65 13.67 -19.73
N LEU A 147 -5.24 12.75 -18.84
CA LEU A 147 -5.81 11.42 -18.64
C LEU A 147 -5.73 10.52 -19.90
N ASN A 148 -4.96 10.91 -20.91
CA ASN A 148 -4.77 10.08 -22.09
C ASN A 148 -3.93 8.86 -21.78
N GLU A 149 -4.27 7.71 -22.38
CA GLU A 149 -3.46 6.50 -22.29
C GLU A 149 -2.09 6.77 -22.93
N VAL A 150 -1.04 6.54 -22.14
CA VAL A 150 0.35 6.59 -22.61
C VAL A 150 0.75 5.21 -23.12
N TRP A 151 0.46 4.18 -22.33
CA TRP A 151 0.61 2.78 -22.69
C TRP A 151 -0.30 1.90 -21.82
N LYS A 152 -0.54 0.68 -22.27
CA LYS A 152 -1.16 -0.38 -21.48
C LYS A 152 -0.49 -1.71 -21.78
N LYS A 153 -0.62 -2.65 -20.84
CA LYS A 153 -0.03 -3.98 -20.94
C LYS A 153 -0.91 -5.02 -20.24
N ASP A 154 -1.27 -6.07 -20.97
CA ASP A 154 -1.95 -7.25 -20.42
C ASP A 154 -0.87 -8.21 -19.87
N LEU A 155 -0.69 -8.19 -18.55
CA LEU A 155 0.36 -8.95 -17.89
C LEU A 155 0.11 -10.45 -17.90
N LEU A 156 -1.15 -10.87 -17.84
CA LEU A 156 -1.47 -12.30 -17.86
C LEU A 156 -1.23 -12.92 -19.24
N THR A 157 -1.68 -12.25 -20.31
CA THR A 157 -1.50 -12.73 -21.67
C THR A 157 -0.03 -12.67 -22.11
N GLU A 158 0.68 -11.57 -21.77
CA GLU A 158 2.06 -11.39 -22.24
C GLU A 158 3.09 -12.22 -21.47
N PHE A 159 2.79 -12.60 -20.22
CA PHE A 159 3.73 -13.31 -19.35
C PHE A 159 3.22 -14.69 -18.88
N ASP A 160 2.29 -15.29 -19.61
CA ASP A 160 1.70 -16.62 -19.31
C ASP A 160 1.14 -16.72 -17.87
N GLY A 161 0.71 -15.58 -17.34
CA GLY A 161 0.12 -15.49 -16.01
C GLY A 161 -1.30 -16.06 -15.98
N ARG A 162 -1.75 -16.42 -14.79
CA ARG A 162 -3.12 -16.89 -14.57
C ARG A 162 -3.72 -16.24 -13.35
N ASN A 163 -4.97 -15.83 -13.47
CA ASN A 163 -5.77 -15.45 -12.33
C ASN A 163 -6.20 -16.71 -11.57
N LEU A 164 -6.02 -16.72 -10.23
CA LEU A 164 -6.41 -17.87 -9.41
C LEU A 164 -7.93 -18.02 -9.33
N MET A 165 -8.62 -17.04 -8.69
CA MET A 165 -10.03 -17.23 -8.34
C MET A 165 -10.84 -15.93 -8.25
N PHE A 166 -10.30 -14.88 -7.63
CA PHE A 166 -11.08 -13.72 -7.18
C PHE A 166 -10.81 -12.42 -7.94
N GLY A 167 -10.04 -12.45 -9.00
CA GLY A 167 -9.52 -11.24 -9.60
C GLY A 167 -8.33 -10.66 -8.82
N ILE A 168 -7.38 -10.13 -9.53
CA ILE A 168 -6.09 -9.71 -8.99
C ILE A 168 -6.25 -8.45 -8.13
N THR A 169 -5.59 -8.39 -6.98
CA THR A 169 -5.63 -7.26 -6.04
C THR A 169 -4.29 -6.54 -5.89
N GLU A 170 -3.28 -6.95 -6.61
CA GLU A 170 -1.94 -6.39 -6.58
C GLU A 170 -1.95 -4.89 -6.92
N ASN A 171 -1.16 -4.10 -6.19
CA ASN A 171 -0.90 -2.70 -6.49
C ASN A 171 0.49 -2.55 -7.12
N PRO A 172 0.64 -1.79 -8.22
CA PRO A 172 1.92 -1.59 -8.88
C PRO A 172 2.99 -1.06 -7.91
N LEU A 173 4.18 -1.65 -7.91
CA LEU A 173 5.32 -1.18 -7.13
C LEU A 173 6.28 -0.40 -8.03
N ILE A 174 6.40 0.91 -7.81
CA ILE A 174 7.27 1.79 -8.61
C ILE A 174 8.51 2.16 -7.82
N VAL A 175 9.68 1.86 -8.38
CA VAL A 175 10.98 2.24 -7.80
C VAL A 175 11.90 2.76 -8.93
N GLY A 176 12.32 4.01 -8.83
CA GLY A 176 13.08 4.66 -9.89
C GLY A 176 12.30 4.67 -11.20
N ASP A 177 12.86 4.08 -12.24
CA ASP A 177 12.24 3.96 -13.57
C ASP A 177 11.55 2.61 -13.81
N LYS A 178 11.48 1.75 -12.78
CA LYS A 178 10.91 0.40 -12.89
C LYS A 178 9.54 0.30 -12.23
N ILE A 179 8.67 -0.51 -12.82
CA ILE A 179 7.44 -1.03 -12.18
C ILE A 179 7.65 -2.53 -12.01
N PHE A 180 7.46 -3.03 -10.79
CA PHE A 180 7.50 -4.45 -10.51
C PHE A 180 6.09 -4.97 -10.35
N MET A 181 5.80 -6.08 -11.04
CA MET A 181 4.52 -6.78 -11.04
C MET A 181 4.75 -8.29 -10.95
N THR A 182 3.74 -9.03 -10.49
CA THR A 182 3.81 -10.48 -10.25
C THR A 182 2.80 -11.24 -11.09
N PRO A 183 2.98 -11.36 -12.42
CA PRO A 183 2.03 -12.12 -13.26
C PRO A 183 1.96 -13.59 -12.85
N GLY A 184 3.06 -14.18 -12.38
CA GLY A 184 3.16 -15.59 -12.10
C GLY A 184 3.12 -16.44 -13.37
N GLY A 185 3.34 -17.75 -13.26
CA GLY A 185 3.25 -18.68 -14.39
C GLY A 185 4.44 -19.62 -14.52
N GLU A 186 4.44 -20.38 -15.61
CA GLU A 186 5.49 -21.38 -15.85
C GLU A 186 6.84 -20.74 -16.16
N GLU A 187 6.83 -19.59 -16.86
CA GLU A 187 8.05 -18.96 -17.36
C GLU A 187 8.41 -17.67 -16.62
N HIS A 188 7.45 -17.04 -15.93
CA HIS A 188 7.63 -15.71 -15.33
C HIS A 188 6.98 -15.65 -13.96
N ASN A 189 7.73 -15.36 -12.89
CA ASN A 189 7.14 -15.07 -11.59
C ASN A 189 6.93 -13.55 -11.40
N VAL A 190 8.01 -12.78 -11.57
CA VAL A 190 8.03 -11.31 -11.39
C VAL A 190 8.57 -10.67 -12.65
N VAL A 191 8.01 -9.54 -13.03
CA VAL A 191 8.52 -8.74 -14.16
C VAL A 191 8.85 -7.32 -13.70
N ALA A 192 9.88 -6.73 -14.32
CA ALA A 192 10.17 -5.31 -14.23
C ALA A 192 9.91 -4.65 -15.58
N LEU A 193 9.04 -3.66 -15.57
CA LEU A 193 8.70 -2.85 -16.75
C LEU A 193 9.29 -1.45 -16.60
N ASN A 194 9.65 -0.83 -17.72
CA ASN A 194 9.94 0.60 -17.75
C ASN A 194 8.65 1.39 -17.49
N LYS A 195 8.60 2.20 -16.44
CA LYS A 195 7.41 2.94 -16.05
C LYS A 195 6.91 3.92 -17.12
N ASN A 196 7.81 4.42 -17.99
CA ASN A 196 7.48 5.42 -18.99
C ASN A 196 6.94 4.83 -20.29
N THR A 197 7.40 3.62 -20.66
CA THR A 197 7.08 2.98 -21.95
C THR A 197 6.29 1.69 -21.84
N GLY A 198 6.25 1.07 -20.65
CA GLY A 198 5.65 -0.26 -20.45
C GLY A 198 6.51 -1.41 -21.01
N GLU A 199 7.70 -1.13 -21.55
CA GLU A 199 8.59 -2.14 -22.10
C GLU A 199 9.20 -3.00 -21.01
N LEU A 200 9.36 -4.30 -21.29
CA LEU A 200 10.00 -5.25 -20.39
C LEU A 200 11.49 -4.91 -20.23
N ILE A 201 11.93 -4.77 -18.98
CA ILE A 201 13.36 -4.62 -18.63
C ILE A 201 13.95 -6.00 -18.36
N TRP A 202 13.29 -6.78 -17.50
CA TRP A 202 13.61 -8.17 -17.21
C TRP A 202 12.38 -8.93 -16.69
N SER A 203 12.40 -10.24 -16.81
CA SER A 203 11.50 -11.16 -16.11
C SER A 203 12.30 -12.16 -15.30
N SER A 204 11.82 -12.48 -14.11
CA SER A 204 12.42 -13.57 -13.32
C SER A 204 12.01 -14.93 -13.91
N PRO A 205 12.81 -15.99 -13.70
CA PRO A 205 12.38 -17.34 -14.03
C PRO A 205 11.07 -17.69 -13.33
N GLY A 206 10.22 -18.42 -14.02
CA GLY A 206 9.01 -19.00 -13.47
C GLY A 206 9.31 -20.25 -12.65
N THR A 207 8.50 -20.51 -11.66
CA THR A 207 8.53 -21.74 -10.84
C THR A 207 7.26 -22.56 -11.00
N GLY A 208 6.41 -22.17 -11.96
CA GLY A 208 5.09 -22.76 -12.12
C GLY A 208 4.06 -22.30 -11.09
N LEU A 209 4.44 -21.43 -10.17
CA LEU A 209 3.55 -20.80 -9.19
C LEU A 209 2.79 -19.62 -9.81
N LEU A 210 1.65 -19.29 -9.24
CA LEU A 210 0.76 -18.25 -9.75
C LEU A 210 0.87 -17.00 -8.90
N SER A 211 0.44 -15.86 -9.44
CA SER A 211 0.26 -14.65 -8.66
C SER A 211 -0.65 -14.92 -7.47
N SER A 212 -0.22 -14.53 -6.26
CA SER A 212 -0.98 -14.72 -5.02
C SER A 212 -1.73 -13.46 -4.60
N TYR A 213 -1.84 -12.47 -5.49
CA TYR A 213 -2.52 -11.18 -5.31
C TYR A 213 -1.86 -10.20 -4.34
N GLY A 214 -0.84 -10.63 -3.60
CA GLY A 214 -0.04 -9.74 -2.75
C GLY A 214 0.77 -8.77 -3.59
N SER A 215 0.78 -7.50 -3.22
CA SER A 215 1.64 -6.53 -3.88
C SER A 215 3.10 -6.77 -3.51
N PRO A 216 4.06 -6.64 -4.46
CA PRO A 216 5.47 -6.82 -4.17
C PRO A 216 6.02 -5.75 -3.21
N LEU A 217 7.10 -6.09 -2.50
CA LEU A 217 7.85 -5.21 -1.61
C LEU A 217 9.26 -5.01 -2.16
N TYR A 218 9.77 -3.77 -2.13
CA TYR A 218 11.15 -3.47 -2.50
C TYR A 218 12.02 -3.26 -1.26
N ILE A 219 13.21 -3.85 -1.27
CA ILE A 219 14.25 -3.65 -0.24
C ILE A 219 15.53 -3.20 -0.94
N GLY A 220 15.87 -1.92 -0.81
CA GLY A 220 17.00 -1.30 -1.51
C GLY A 220 18.26 -1.12 -0.67
N ASN A 221 18.22 -1.35 0.64
CA ASN A 221 19.31 -1.08 1.57
C ASN A 221 20.17 -2.32 1.92
N GLN A 222 20.08 -3.36 1.10
CA GLN A 222 20.91 -4.56 1.21
C GLN A 222 22.06 -4.53 0.18
N SER A 223 23.01 -5.47 0.29
CA SER A 223 24.10 -5.59 -0.69
C SER A 223 23.61 -5.88 -2.10
N VAL A 224 22.46 -6.50 -2.22
CA VAL A 224 21.71 -6.72 -3.46
C VAL A 224 20.31 -6.15 -3.25
N PRO A 225 19.87 -5.14 -4.00
CA PRO A 225 18.49 -4.67 -3.94
C PRO A 225 17.55 -5.78 -4.43
N MET A 226 16.43 -5.95 -3.74
CA MET A 226 15.54 -7.09 -4.02
C MET A 226 14.06 -6.69 -4.04
N VAL A 227 13.30 -7.49 -4.78
CA VAL A 227 11.84 -7.50 -4.76
C VAL A 227 11.38 -8.78 -4.06
N ILE A 228 10.56 -8.63 -3.05
CA ILE A 228 9.91 -9.73 -2.34
C ILE A 228 8.50 -9.88 -2.88
N ALA A 229 8.12 -11.09 -3.26
CA ALA A 229 6.78 -11.37 -3.78
C ALA A 229 6.21 -12.67 -3.19
N TRP A 230 4.88 -12.70 -3.05
CA TRP A 230 4.13 -13.91 -2.75
C TRP A 230 3.75 -14.64 -4.02
N MET A 231 3.98 -15.95 -4.05
CA MET A 231 3.56 -16.84 -5.13
C MET A 231 2.62 -17.91 -4.59
N GLY A 232 1.49 -18.11 -5.27
CA GLY A 232 0.46 -19.09 -4.90
C GLY A 232 0.72 -20.45 -5.50
N SER A 233 0.62 -21.51 -4.70
CA SER A 233 0.69 -22.89 -5.20
C SER A 233 -0.52 -23.23 -6.09
N LYS A 234 -0.29 -23.98 -7.15
CA LYS A 234 -1.36 -24.53 -8.01
C LYS A 234 -2.05 -25.74 -7.39
N GLU A 235 -1.34 -26.45 -6.54
CA GLU A 235 -1.73 -27.77 -6.03
C GLU A 235 -2.13 -27.70 -4.56
N GLU A 236 -3.33 -28.19 -4.27
CA GLU A 236 -3.80 -28.48 -2.93
C GLU A 236 -3.24 -29.83 -2.47
N LYS A 237 -2.63 -29.87 -1.28
CA LYS A 237 -2.11 -31.08 -0.66
C LYS A 237 -3.23 -31.94 -0.07
N GLU A 238 -2.92 -33.16 0.30
CA GLU A 238 -3.88 -34.09 0.93
C GLU A 238 -4.48 -33.55 2.22
N ASP A 239 -3.71 -32.75 2.99
CA ASP A 239 -4.15 -32.11 4.22
C ASP A 239 -4.91 -30.78 4.00
N LYS A 240 -5.26 -30.45 2.75
CA LYS A 240 -5.94 -29.21 2.33
C LYS A 240 -5.09 -27.94 2.50
N SER A 241 -3.79 -28.08 2.59
CA SER A 241 -2.86 -26.95 2.57
C SER A 241 -2.27 -26.72 1.17
N TYR A 242 -1.71 -25.52 0.99
CA TYR A 242 -0.99 -25.08 -0.20
C TYR A 242 0.42 -24.65 0.21
N ASP A 243 1.43 -25.14 -0.48
CA ASP A 243 2.81 -24.69 -0.32
C ASP A 243 3.01 -23.40 -1.13
N ASN A 244 2.60 -22.28 -0.57
CA ASN A 244 2.88 -20.98 -1.15
C ASN A 244 4.33 -20.60 -0.90
N GLU A 245 4.88 -19.75 -1.75
CA GLU A 245 6.27 -19.30 -1.61
C GLU A 245 6.36 -17.77 -1.44
N LEU A 246 7.24 -17.38 -0.53
CA LEU A 246 7.78 -16.03 -0.47
C LEU A 246 9.11 -16.05 -1.21
N ILE A 247 9.22 -15.30 -2.30
CA ILE A 247 10.43 -15.27 -3.13
C ILE A 247 11.11 -13.92 -3.05
N ALA A 248 12.45 -13.93 -3.13
CA ALA A 248 13.26 -12.73 -3.30
C ALA A 248 13.93 -12.75 -4.67
N ILE A 249 13.70 -11.72 -5.44
CA ILE A 249 14.25 -11.51 -6.78
C ILE A 249 15.21 -10.32 -6.75
N ASN A 250 16.37 -10.46 -7.39
CA ASN A 250 17.28 -9.34 -7.61
C ASN A 250 16.57 -8.25 -8.43
N ALA A 251 16.39 -7.06 -7.86
CA ALA A 251 15.64 -5.96 -8.47
C ALA A 251 16.30 -5.39 -9.72
N GLU A 252 17.60 -5.66 -9.95
CA GLU A 252 18.33 -5.19 -11.13
C GLU A 252 18.38 -6.22 -12.26
N THR A 253 18.45 -7.52 -11.91
CA THR A 253 18.69 -8.58 -12.92
C THR A 253 17.51 -9.53 -13.13
N GLY A 254 16.55 -9.60 -12.20
CA GLY A 254 15.46 -10.57 -12.24
C GLY A 254 15.85 -11.99 -11.76
N GLU A 255 17.08 -12.19 -11.28
CA GLU A 255 17.52 -13.48 -10.78
C GLU A 255 16.89 -13.82 -9.43
N LEU A 256 16.50 -15.08 -9.23
CA LEU A 256 16.02 -15.59 -7.95
C LEU A 256 17.20 -15.60 -6.94
N ILE A 257 17.01 -14.93 -5.79
CA ILE A 257 18.00 -14.92 -4.71
C ILE A 257 17.71 -16.05 -3.73
N TRP A 258 16.48 -16.18 -3.28
CA TRP A 258 16.01 -17.26 -2.39
C TRP A 258 14.48 -17.42 -2.51
N SER A 259 14.01 -18.57 -2.03
CA SER A 259 12.59 -18.90 -1.87
C SER A 259 12.37 -19.54 -0.51
N GLU A 260 11.22 -19.26 0.12
CA GLU A 260 10.80 -19.78 1.42
C GLU A 260 9.36 -20.26 1.35
N ILE A 261 9.10 -21.51 1.75
CA ILE A 261 7.76 -22.08 1.72
C ILE A 261 6.97 -21.63 2.93
N LEU A 262 5.82 -21.01 2.70
CA LEU A 262 4.90 -20.53 3.73
C LEU A 262 3.52 -21.16 3.53
N PRO A 263 3.23 -22.31 4.11
CA PRO A 263 1.98 -23.01 3.88
C PRO A 263 0.77 -22.29 4.49
N SER A 264 -0.36 -22.35 3.79
CA SER A 264 -1.67 -21.89 4.27
C SER A 264 -2.79 -22.74 3.68
N ASN A 265 -4.04 -22.53 4.13
CA ASN A 265 -5.20 -23.27 3.61
C ASN A 265 -5.75 -22.67 2.29
N ASN A 266 -5.01 -21.80 1.64
CA ASN A 266 -5.37 -21.24 0.33
C ASN A 266 -4.12 -20.74 -0.40
N ALA A 267 -4.17 -20.72 -1.73
CA ALA A 267 -3.10 -20.18 -2.58
C ALA A 267 -3.10 -18.64 -2.64
N ILE A 268 -4.10 -17.99 -2.09
CA ILE A 268 -4.31 -16.53 -2.17
C ILE A 268 -3.78 -15.84 -0.92
N ASN A 269 -2.79 -14.96 -1.10
CA ASN A 269 -2.16 -14.18 -0.04
C ASN A 269 -2.09 -12.70 -0.47
N PRO A 270 -3.18 -11.94 -0.31
CA PRO A 270 -3.24 -10.56 -0.82
C PRO A 270 -2.47 -9.55 0.04
N ASN A 271 -1.85 -9.98 1.13
CA ASN A 271 -1.04 -9.12 1.96
C ASN A 271 0.30 -8.78 1.32
N THR A 272 0.72 -7.54 1.44
CA THR A 272 2.09 -7.12 1.16
C THR A 272 2.95 -7.37 2.39
N SER A 273 4.10 -8.01 2.22
CA SER A 273 5.10 -8.14 3.29
C SER A 273 5.62 -6.76 3.70
N LEU A 274 6.05 -6.63 4.96
CA LEU A 274 6.67 -5.40 5.47
C LEU A 274 8.15 -5.65 5.77
N TYR A 275 9.01 -4.70 5.41
CA TYR A 275 10.42 -4.74 5.77
C TYR A 275 10.71 -3.72 6.87
N ILE A 276 11.21 -4.20 8.01
CA ILE A 276 11.49 -3.38 9.19
C ILE A 276 12.78 -3.87 9.83
N ASP A 277 13.81 -3.02 9.90
CA ASP A 277 15.07 -3.27 10.64
C ASP A 277 15.76 -4.61 10.30
N GLY A 278 15.83 -4.94 9.02
CA GLY A 278 16.46 -6.19 8.55
C GLY A 278 15.57 -7.43 8.67
N MET A 279 14.30 -7.23 9.01
CA MET A 279 13.31 -8.28 9.18
C MET A 279 12.21 -8.15 8.12
N ILE A 280 11.72 -9.26 7.61
CA ILE A 280 10.57 -9.35 6.71
C ILE A 280 9.41 -9.95 7.49
N LEU A 281 8.35 -9.16 7.69
CA LEU A 281 7.09 -9.61 8.24
C LEU A 281 6.17 -10.02 7.10
N SER A 282 5.74 -11.26 7.10
CA SER A 282 4.78 -11.81 6.15
C SER A 282 3.57 -12.34 6.90
N VAL A 283 2.37 -11.96 6.45
CA VAL A 283 1.13 -12.39 7.09
C VAL A 283 0.23 -13.00 6.02
N THR A 284 -0.31 -14.15 6.27
CA THR A 284 -1.17 -14.85 5.33
C THR A 284 -2.48 -15.25 6.00
N GLY A 285 -3.57 -14.95 5.32
CA GLY A 285 -4.91 -15.35 5.73
C GLY A 285 -5.09 -16.88 5.72
N TYR A 286 -6.34 -17.32 5.82
CA TYR A 286 -6.70 -18.72 5.68
C TYR A 286 -5.90 -19.64 6.63
N ARG A 287 -5.69 -19.22 7.88
CA ARG A 287 -4.92 -19.91 8.94
C ARG A 287 -3.43 -20.12 8.64
N GLY A 288 -2.87 -19.34 7.72
CA GLY A 288 -1.44 -19.39 7.44
C GLY A 288 -0.60 -18.71 8.52
N GLY A 289 -1.17 -17.70 9.20
CA GLY A 289 -0.52 -17.05 10.34
C GLY A 289 0.42 -15.90 9.95
N THR A 290 1.23 -15.52 10.91
CA THR A 290 2.21 -14.43 10.82
C THR A 290 3.62 -14.98 10.96
N TRP A 291 4.49 -14.59 10.04
CA TRP A 291 5.86 -15.08 9.94
C TRP A 291 6.83 -13.91 9.99
N LEU A 292 7.87 -14.00 10.81
CA LEU A 292 8.96 -13.04 10.83
C LEU A 292 10.26 -13.71 10.41
N HIS A 293 10.85 -13.21 9.34
CA HIS A 293 12.11 -13.69 8.82
C HIS A 293 13.20 -12.64 8.99
N ARG A 294 14.42 -13.07 9.30
CA ARG A 294 15.61 -12.23 9.34
C ARG A 294 16.39 -12.38 8.05
N LEU A 295 16.71 -11.26 7.40
CA LEU A 295 17.66 -11.26 6.29
C LEU A 295 19.09 -11.55 6.83
N LYS A 296 19.78 -12.43 6.13
CA LYS A 296 21.16 -12.85 6.38
C LYS A 296 22.05 -12.53 5.20
N GLU A 297 23.35 -12.52 5.42
CA GLU A 297 24.38 -12.41 4.37
C GLU A 297 24.16 -11.24 3.42
N GLY A 298 23.68 -10.09 3.94
CA GLY A 298 23.39 -8.91 3.13
C GLY A 298 22.19 -9.08 2.18
N GLY A 299 21.24 -9.96 2.55
CA GLY A 299 20.01 -10.23 1.79
C GLY A 299 20.05 -11.49 0.95
N LYS A 300 21.17 -12.22 0.91
CA LYS A 300 21.32 -13.45 0.09
C LYS A 300 20.67 -14.69 0.68
N ALA A 301 20.30 -14.65 1.94
CA ALA A 301 19.62 -15.72 2.64
C ALA A 301 18.59 -15.17 3.61
N VAL A 302 17.66 -16.01 4.01
CA VAL A 302 16.60 -15.70 4.97
C VAL A 302 16.55 -16.77 6.05
N GLU A 303 16.21 -16.40 7.28
CA GLU A 303 16.08 -17.31 8.41
C GLU A 303 14.78 -16.98 9.16
N LEU A 304 13.96 -17.99 9.43
CA LEU A 304 12.76 -17.83 10.26
C LEU A 304 13.17 -17.43 11.69
N ALA A 305 12.73 -16.26 12.13
CA ALA A 305 12.92 -15.80 13.50
C ALA A 305 11.84 -16.36 14.43
N TRP A 306 10.58 -16.27 14.00
CA TRP A 306 9.42 -16.86 14.68
C TRP A 306 8.21 -16.96 13.75
N LYS A 307 7.26 -17.79 14.14
CA LYS A 307 5.92 -17.92 13.55
C LYS A 307 4.86 -17.76 14.64
N ASN A 308 3.75 -17.10 14.31
CA ASN A 308 2.56 -17.03 15.13
C ASN A 308 1.35 -17.53 14.30
N ASP A 309 0.72 -18.62 14.74
CA ASP A 309 -0.39 -19.26 14.03
C ASP A 309 -1.75 -18.61 14.35
N GLU A 310 -1.81 -17.67 15.29
CA GLU A 310 -3.06 -17.10 15.75
C GLU A 310 -3.54 -15.93 14.90
N MET A 311 -2.66 -14.99 14.51
CA MET A 311 -3.03 -13.84 13.70
C MET A 311 -2.85 -14.17 12.21
N ASP A 312 -3.95 -14.49 11.53
CA ASP A 312 -4.02 -14.81 10.10
C ASP A 312 -4.68 -13.68 9.30
N ASN A 313 -4.14 -12.46 9.37
CA ASN A 313 -4.70 -11.32 8.64
C ASN A 313 -4.72 -11.57 7.13
N GLN A 314 -5.79 -11.15 6.44
CA GLN A 314 -5.93 -11.34 5.00
C GLN A 314 -5.91 -10.03 4.21
N MET A 315 -6.41 -8.93 4.75
CA MET A 315 -6.63 -7.69 4.00
C MET A 315 -5.51 -6.66 4.14
N GLY A 316 -4.38 -7.03 4.76
CA GLY A 316 -3.20 -6.17 4.83
C GLY A 316 -3.27 -5.07 5.88
N GLY A 317 -3.88 -5.33 7.01
CA GLY A 317 -4.04 -4.33 8.08
C GLY A 317 -3.16 -4.55 9.31
N VAL A 318 -1.94 -5.07 9.17
CA VAL A 318 -1.03 -5.24 10.30
C VAL A 318 -0.10 -4.03 10.42
N ILE A 319 0.02 -3.50 11.63
CA ILE A 319 0.81 -2.30 11.96
C ILE A 319 1.80 -2.62 13.07
N LYS A 320 3.05 -2.19 12.91
CA LYS A 320 4.07 -2.24 13.97
C LYS A 320 4.15 -0.90 14.71
N VAL A 321 3.89 -0.90 16.01
CA VAL A 321 4.08 0.27 16.88
C VAL A 321 5.04 -0.11 18.02
N GLY A 322 6.16 0.57 18.09
CA GLY A 322 7.21 0.23 19.07
C GLY A 322 7.67 -1.23 18.91
N ASN A 323 7.57 -2.02 19.96
CA ASN A 323 7.96 -3.43 19.97
C ASN A 323 6.77 -4.39 19.77
N TYR A 324 5.66 -3.93 19.24
CA TYR A 324 4.45 -4.74 19.12
C TYR A 324 3.81 -4.63 17.75
N LEU A 325 3.18 -5.72 17.32
CA LEU A 325 2.32 -5.78 16.14
C LEU A 325 0.87 -5.73 16.56
N TYR A 326 0.07 -4.98 15.81
CA TYR A 326 -1.37 -4.86 15.99
C TYR A 326 -2.07 -5.19 14.68
N GLY A 327 -3.06 -6.06 14.72
CA GLY A 327 -3.81 -6.47 13.53
C GLY A 327 -4.91 -7.45 13.86
N SER A 328 -5.77 -7.71 12.89
CA SER A 328 -6.87 -8.67 13.05
C SER A 328 -6.59 -9.99 12.36
N GLY A 329 -7.21 -11.06 12.83
CA GLY A 329 -7.26 -12.34 12.13
C GLY A 329 -8.42 -12.40 11.14
N HIS A 330 -8.32 -13.29 10.16
CA HIS A 330 -9.37 -13.55 9.17
C HIS A 330 -10.26 -14.74 9.58
N PHE A 331 -9.74 -15.97 9.51
CA PHE A 331 -10.44 -17.15 10.06
C PHE A 331 -10.31 -17.25 11.57
N ASN A 332 -9.15 -16.88 12.11
CA ASN A 332 -8.91 -16.81 13.54
C ASN A 332 -9.40 -15.47 14.10
N ARG A 333 -10.71 -15.21 13.93
CA ARG A 333 -11.36 -13.95 14.28
C ARG A 333 -10.91 -13.36 15.61
N GLY A 334 -10.61 -12.08 15.61
CA GLY A 334 -10.16 -11.30 16.75
C GLY A 334 -9.19 -10.20 16.32
N PHE A 335 -8.88 -9.32 17.26
CA PHE A 335 -7.83 -8.34 17.12
C PHE A 335 -6.71 -8.69 18.10
N TYR A 336 -5.49 -8.62 17.63
CA TYR A 336 -4.33 -9.16 18.30
C TYR A 336 -3.28 -8.08 18.58
N CYS A 337 -2.56 -8.24 19.69
CA CYS A 337 -1.26 -7.66 19.92
C CYS A 337 -0.23 -8.77 20.03
N ILE A 338 0.86 -8.69 19.26
CA ILE A 338 1.94 -9.69 19.22
C ILE A 338 3.25 -8.99 19.56
N ASP A 339 4.06 -9.60 20.42
CA ASP A 339 5.42 -9.14 20.71
C ASP A 339 6.31 -9.33 19.47
N TRP A 340 6.92 -8.24 19.00
CA TRP A 340 7.77 -8.22 17.80
C TRP A 340 9.01 -9.11 17.91
N LYS A 341 9.56 -9.23 19.12
CA LYS A 341 10.80 -9.96 19.33
C LYS A 341 10.60 -11.46 19.45
N THR A 342 9.50 -11.88 20.08
CA THR A 342 9.24 -13.29 20.41
C THR A 342 8.18 -13.95 19.55
N GLY A 343 7.28 -13.17 18.92
CA GLY A 343 6.13 -13.68 18.19
C GLY A 343 4.97 -14.11 19.11
N GLU A 344 5.09 -13.92 20.42
CA GLU A 344 4.05 -14.30 21.38
C GLU A 344 2.86 -13.34 21.33
N THR A 345 1.66 -13.89 21.37
CA THR A 345 0.43 -13.12 21.49
C THR A 345 0.34 -12.54 22.91
N LYS A 346 0.31 -11.22 23.02
CA LYS A 346 0.13 -10.49 24.29
C LYS A 346 -1.32 -10.52 24.73
N TYR A 347 -2.22 -10.24 23.80
CA TYR A 347 -3.65 -10.37 23.99
C TYR A 347 -4.38 -10.64 22.66
N LYS A 348 -5.60 -11.16 22.78
CA LYS A 348 -6.59 -11.27 21.74
C LYS A 348 -7.93 -10.74 22.28
N THR A 349 -8.63 -9.92 21.52
CA THR A 349 -10.01 -9.54 21.80
C THR A 349 -10.96 -9.94 20.68
N SER A 350 -12.22 -10.16 20.99
CA SER A 350 -13.29 -10.37 20.02
C SER A 350 -14.18 -9.13 19.82
N ASP A 351 -13.88 -8.00 20.46
CA ASP A 351 -14.65 -6.75 20.36
C ASP A 351 -14.68 -6.22 18.93
N ILE A 352 -13.53 -6.31 18.26
CA ILE A 352 -13.41 -6.13 16.83
C ILE A 352 -12.73 -7.35 16.19
N THR A 353 -13.14 -7.64 14.97
CA THR A 353 -12.59 -8.74 14.18
C THR A 353 -12.08 -8.16 12.87
N ARG A 354 -11.78 -8.87 11.86
CA ARG A 354 -11.41 -8.45 10.51
C ARG A 354 -11.38 -6.93 10.28
N CYS A 355 -10.19 -6.33 10.36
CA CYS A 355 -10.04 -4.88 10.23
C CYS A 355 -8.95 -4.54 9.22
N ASN A 356 -9.22 -3.53 8.40
CA ASN A 356 -8.18 -2.78 7.73
C ASN A 356 -7.66 -1.71 8.69
N THR A 357 -6.44 -1.90 9.16
CA THR A 357 -5.85 -1.04 10.20
C THR A 357 -4.78 -0.14 9.59
N ILE A 358 -4.83 1.15 9.95
CA ILE A 358 -3.78 2.14 9.68
C ILE A 358 -3.39 2.83 10.98
N PHE A 359 -2.27 3.54 10.98
CA PHE A 359 -1.78 4.25 12.16
C PHE A 359 -1.47 5.71 11.82
N ALA A 360 -1.92 6.62 12.66
CA ALA A 360 -1.57 8.04 12.59
C ALA A 360 -1.59 8.67 13.98
N ASP A 361 -0.67 9.58 14.24
CA ASP A 361 -0.59 10.42 15.43
C ASP A 361 -0.79 9.66 16.76
N GLY A 362 -0.19 8.46 16.87
CA GLY A 362 -0.25 7.64 18.09
C GLY A 362 -1.51 6.79 18.25
N MET A 363 -2.39 6.73 17.26
CA MET A 363 -3.64 5.97 17.29
C MET A 363 -3.74 4.98 16.12
N LEU A 364 -4.35 3.83 16.36
CA LEU A 364 -4.79 2.88 15.34
C LEU A 364 -6.21 3.25 14.90
N TYR A 365 -6.41 3.30 13.60
CA TYR A 365 -7.70 3.47 12.95
C TYR A 365 -8.09 2.12 12.36
N CYS A 366 -9.04 1.44 12.96
CA CYS A 366 -9.41 0.08 12.61
C CYS A 366 -10.79 0.08 11.92
N TYR A 367 -10.80 -0.09 10.60
CA TYR A 367 -12.03 -0.19 9.83
C TYR A 367 -12.52 -1.63 9.84
N ASN A 368 -13.56 -1.89 10.64
CA ASN A 368 -14.08 -3.23 10.86
C ASN A 368 -14.96 -3.69 9.70
N GLU A 369 -14.56 -4.78 9.06
CA GLU A 369 -15.25 -5.37 7.90
C GLU A 369 -16.64 -5.89 8.24
N ASP A 370 -16.78 -6.60 9.37
CA ASP A 370 -17.99 -7.31 9.72
C ASP A 370 -19.16 -6.37 10.10
N LYS A 371 -18.85 -5.19 10.64
CA LYS A 371 -19.86 -4.26 11.19
C LYS A 371 -19.89 -2.90 10.48
N GLY A 372 -18.89 -2.59 9.65
CA GLY A 372 -18.77 -1.27 9.03
C GLY A 372 -18.53 -0.16 10.05
N GLU A 373 -17.78 -0.44 11.09
CA GLU A 373 -17.43 0.51 12.15
C GLU A 373 -15.98 0.95 11.99
N MET A 374 -15.74 2.24 12.14
CA MET A 374 -14.41 2.80 12.25
C MET A 374 -14.08 2.98 13.73
N TRP A 375 -13.09 2.25 14.23
CA TRP A 375 -12.64 2.29 15.61
C TRP A 375 -11.37 3.09 15.74
N LEU A 376 -11.28 3.92 16.78
CA LEU A 376 -10.06 4.58 17.23
C LEU A 376 -9.55 3.83 18.44
N VAL A 377 -8.36 3.24 18.32
CA VAL A 377 -7.77 2.37 19.34
C VAL A 377 -6.39 2.90 19.72
N LYS A 378 -6.10 3.02 21.00
CA LYS A 378 -4.79 3.38 21.48
C LYS A 378 -3.91 2.14 21.54
N PRO A 379 -2.72 2.13 20.90
CA PRO A 379 -1.78 1.03 21.02
C PRO A 379 -1.37 0.82 22.48
N ASN A 380 -1.76 -0.31 23.06
CA ASN A 380 -1.39 -0.73 24.41
C ASN A 380 -1.04 -2.22 24.33
N PRO A 381 0.15 -2.66 24.78
CA PRO A 381 0.54 -4.07 24.69
C PRO A 381 -0.08 -4.94 25.80
N ASP A 382 -0.62 -4.35 26.86
CA ASP A 382 -1.12 -5.08 28.00
C ASP A 382 -2.61 -5.43 27.84
N GLU A 383 -3.37 -4.58 27.12
CA GLU A 383 -4.80 -4.79 26.91
C GLU A 383 -5.29 -4.08 25.63
N PHE A 384 -6.45 -4.49 25.13
CA PHE A 384 -7.16 -3.76 24.08
C PHE A 384 -7.77 -2.48 24.64
N GLU A 385 -7.32 -1.32 24.15
CA GLU A 385 -7.72 0.02 24.66
C GLU A 385 -8.51 0.79 23.58
N PRO A 386 -9.81 0.47 23.37
CA PRO A 386 -10.64 1.23 22.43
C PRO A 386 -11.00 2.58 23.05
N VAL A 387 -10.92 3.64 22.24
CA VAL A 387 -11.24 5.00 22.68
C VAL A 387 -12.63 5.42 22.21
N SER A 388 -12.91 5.29 20.93
CA SER A 388 -14.20 5.66 20.33
C SER A 388 -14.42 4.92 19.01
N ASN A 389 -15.65 4.86 18.54
CA ASN A 389 -16.00 4.33 17.23
C ASN A 389 -17.21 5.07 16.64
N PHE A 390 -17.38 4.97 15.33
CA PHE A 390 -18.59 5.40 14.65
C PHE A 390 -18.88 4.48 13.47
N LYS A 391 -20.15 4.46 13.05
CA LYS A 391 -20.60 3.58 11.97
C LYS A 391 -20.56 4.28 10.62
N ILE A 392 -20.02 3.58 9.62
CA ILE A 392 -20.11 3.97 8.22
C ILE A 392 -21.46 3.48 7.71
N THR A 393 -22.36 4.41 7.37
CA THR A 393 -23.75 4.11 7.01
C THR A 393 -24.08 4.31 5.53
N LEU A 394 -23.16 4.88 4.77
CA LEU A 394 -23.30 5.10 3.32
C LEU A 394 -22.60 3.99 2.56
N GLY A 395 -23.03 3.77 1.32
CA GLY A 395 -22.45 2.78 0.41
C GLY A 395 -23.01 1.38 0.59
N THR A 396 -22.50 0.47 -0.22
CA THR A 396 -22.95 -0.92 -0.36
C THR A 396 -21.78 -1.89 -0.32
N ASP A 397 -22.06 -3.19 -0.27
CA ASP A 397 -21.09 -4.28 -0.32
C ASP A 397 -20.15 -4.38 0.90
N GLN A 398 -18.91 -4.76 0.69
CA GLN A 398 -17.96 -5.07 1.74
C GLN A 398 -17.17 -3.84 2.19
N HIS A 399 -16.83 -3.78 3.46
CA HIS A 399 -15.98 -2.77 4.07
C HIS A 399 -14.50 -3.12 3.93
N TRP A 400 -13.98 -3.28 2.68
CA TRP A 400 -12.62 -3.78 2.42
C TRP A 400 -11.60 -2.70 2.06
N ALA A 401 -12.04 -1.51 1.69
CA ALA A 401 -11.14 -0.43 1.36
C ALA A 401 -10.31 0.00 2.57
N HIS A 402 -8.99 0.17 2.38
CA HIS A 402 -8.16 0.76 3.42
C HIS A 402 -8.46 2.24 3.58
N PRO A 403 -8.68 2.74 4.81
CA PRO A 403 -8.83 4.18 5.04
C PRO A 403 -7.52 4.93 4.73
N VAL A 404 -7.65 6.19 4.36
CA VAL A 404 -6.51 7.08 4.06
C VAL A 404 -6.63 8.33 4.90
N ILE A 405 -5.52 8.81 5.48
CA ILE A 405 -5.48 10.10 6.19
C ILE A 405 -4.57 11.06 5.42
N HIS A 406 -5.08 12.26 5.11
CA HIS A 406 -4.33 13.30 4.44
C HIS A 406 -4.82 14.69 4.88
N ASP A 407 -3.89 15.55 5.33
CA ASP A 407 -4.17 16.92 5.81
C ASP A 407 -5.30 17.01 6.84
N GLY A 408 -5.35 16.05 7.78
CA GLY A 408 -6.35 16.02 8.84
C GLY A 408 -7.74 15.58 8.39
N VAL A 409 -7.84 14.97 7.23
CA VAL A 409 -9.07 14.36 6.68
C VAL A 409 -8.90 12.87 6.59
N LEU A 410 -9.87 12.13 7.10
CA LEU A 410 -9.99 10.67 6.98
C LEU A 410 -10.92 10.36 5.80
N TYR A 411 -10.37 9.70 4.79
CA TYR A 411 -11.11 9.22 3.63
C TYR A 411 -11.48 7.76 3.83
N VAL A 412 -12.75 7.45 3.70
CA VAL A 412 -13.30 6.10 3.84
C VAL A 412 -14.13 5.78 2.61
N ARG A 413 -13.87 4.63 1.99
CA ARG A 413 -14.71 4.10 0.92
C ARG A 413 -15.51 2.89 1.44
N HIS A 414 -16.77 2.82 1.00
CA HIS A 414 -17.63 1.65 1.15
C HIS A 414 -18.40 1.43 -0.17
N GLY A 415 -17.98 0.45 -0.96
CA GLY A 415 -18.54 0.18 -2.28
C GLY A 415 -18.57 1.43 -3.15
N GLU A 416 -19.76 1.90 -3.48
CA GLU A 416 -19.99 3.07 -4.33
C GLU A 416 -19.78 4.42 -3.63
N ALA A 417 -19.69 4.44 -2.30
CA ALA A 417 -19.60 5.68 -1.55
C ALA A 417 -18.17 6.01 -1.12
N LEU A 418 -17.76 7.25 -1.35
CA LEU A 418 -16.54 7.87 -0.80
C LEU A 418 -16.94 8.97 0.19
N MET A 419 -16.37 8.93 1.36
CA MET A 419 -16.64 9.85 2.46
C MET A 419 -15.35 10.48 2.95
N ALA A 420 -15.40 11.77 3.28
CA ALA A 420 -14.29 12.51 3.86
C ALA A 420 -14.70 13.09 5.22
N TYR A 421 -14.02 12.69 6.27
CA TYR A 421 -14.30 13.10 7.64
C TYR A 421 -13.19 13.98 8.20
N LYS A 422 -13.56 15.04 8.90
CA LYS A 422 -12.60 15.92 9.58
C LYS A 422 -12.10 15.25 10.86
N VAL A 423 -10.81 14.99 10.92
CA VAL A 423 -10.16 14.35 12.08
C VAL A 423 -9.07 15.21 12.72
N LYS A 424 -9.09 16.51 12.41
CA LYS A 424 -8.16 17.51 12.98
C LYS A 424 -8.88 18.76 13.42
#